data_3dcfe7a90fbf13c557b640a163146a21
#
_entry.id   3dcfe7a90fbf13c557b640a163146a21
#
_cell.length_a   1.000
_cell.length_b   1.000
_cell.length_c   1.000
_cell.angle_alpha   90.00
_cell.angle_beta   90.00
_cell.angle_gamma   90.00
#
_symmetry.space_group_name_H-M   'P 1'
#
loop_
_entity.id
_entity.type
_entity.pdbx_description
1 polymer ?
#
loop_
_entity_poly.entity_id
_entity_poly.type
_entity_poly.pdbx_seq_one_letter_code
_entity_poly.pdbx_strand_id
1 'polypeptide(L)'
;MVSGFATNIVFDYLFVWVWEQGMTGAALATVLGQGLTMLFALAYLFRKGRFTMKIHLGQVLPATSSVVRVGLAPFGLAMSPNISLMIINRFSASYGGESAIAVYACIAYMISIISLILQGIGDGSQPLISRFYGEDNHRQLRSTQGLAYGFSLLLAFASCLILYVSRSQIGILFGTSVEVNQEAVSYTHLTLPTNS
;
A
#
# COMPACT_ATOMS: atom_id res chain seq x y z
N MET A 1 14.45 -4.38 -6.27
CA MET A 1 13.41 -3.43 -5.82
C MET A 1 13.98 -2.03 -5.55
N VAL A 2 15.01 -1.85 -4.72
CA VAL A 2 15.60 -0.51 -4.43
C VAL A 2 16.06 0.22 -5.69
N SER A 3 16.72 -0.47 -6.63
CA SER A 3 17.16 0.11 -7.91
C SER A 3 16.00 0.64 -8.76
N GLY A 4 14.91 -0.12 -8.87
CA GLY A 4 13.73 0.31 -9.64
C GLY A 4 13.04 1.52 -9.01
N PHE A 5 12.97 1.56 -7.68
CA PHE A 5 12.44 2.72 -6.95
C PHE A 5 13.31 3.97 -7.15
N ALA A 6 14.64 3.83 -7.02
CA ALA A 6 15.56 4.94 -7.28
C ALA A 6 15.47 5.44 -8.72
N THR A 7 15.38 4.53 -9.69
CA THR A 7 15.19 4.86 -11.10
C THR A 7 13.87 5.59 -11.35
N ASN A 8 12.78 5.13 -10.72
CA ASN A 8 11.48 5.80 -10.82
C ASN A 8 11.57 7.25 -10.34
N ILE A 9 12.16 7.51 -9.16
CA ILE A 9 12.33 8.88 -8.64
C ILE A 9 13.13 9.76 -9.62
N VAL A 10 14.22 9.24 -10.16
CA VAL A 10 15.07 10.01 -11.10
C VAL A 10 14.31 10.32 -12.39
N PHE A 11 13.58 9.35 -12.94
CA PHE A 11 12.79 9.58 -14.15
C PHE A 11 11.55 10.43 -13.91
N ASP A 12 10.92 10.35 -12.73
CA ASP A 12 9.83 11.26 -12.36
C ASP A 12 10.34 12.71 -12.36
N TYR A 13 11.49 12.95 -11.75
CA TYR A 13 12.10 14.29 -11.79
C TYR A 13 12.39 14.76 -13.21
N LEU A 14 12.98 13.90 -14.05
CA LEU A 14 13.35 14.26 -15.43
C LEU A 14 12.12 14.48 -16.31
N PHE A 15 11.14 13.60 -16.28
CA PHE A 15 9.99 13.66 -17.19
C PHE A 15 8.94 14.68 -16.74
N VAL A 16 8.72 14.81 -15.44
CA VAL A 16 7.70 15.74 -14.93
C VAL A 16 8.24 17.15 -14.80
N TRP A 17 9.45 17.32 -14.24
CA TRP A 17 10.02 18.64 -13.96
C TRP A 17 10.89 19.20 -15.10
N VAL A 18 11.76 18.40 -15.70
CA VAL A 18 12.70 18.89 -16.72
C VAL A 18 12.04 18.93 -18.10
N TRP A 19 11.28 17.92 -18.45
CA TRP A 19 10.61 17.81 -19.75
C TRP A 19 9.13 18.21 -19.73
N GLU A 20 8.60 18.59 -18.59
CA GLU A 20 7.24 19.11 -18.39
C GLU A 20 6.13 18.23 -18.98
N GLN A 21 6.35 16.91 -19.04
CA GLN A 21 5.39 15.95 -19.62
C GLN A 21 4.19 15.66 -18.70
N GLY A 22 4.16 16.24 -17.49
CA GLY A 22 3.05 16.10 -16.56
C GLY A 22 2.73 14.63 -16.23
N MET A 23 1.45 14.26 -16.26
CA MET A 23 0.99 12.90 -15.90
C MET A 23 1.54 11.81 -16.83
N THR A 24 1.75 12.11 -18.10
CA THR A 24 2.32 11.16 -19.07
C THR A 24 3.76 10.83 -18.71
N GLY A 25 4.53 11.82 -18.29
CA GLY A 25 5.90 11.65 -17.82
C GLY A 25 5.98 10.76 -16.57
N ALA A 26 5.10 10.98 -15.59
CA ALA A 26 5.01 10.17 -14.38
C ALA A 26 4.66 8.69 -14.70
N ALA A 27 3.73 8.47 -15.62
CA ALA A 27 3.38 7.11 -16.06
C ALA A 27 4.57 6.40 -16.75
N LEU A 28 5.29 7.11 -17.62
CA LEU A 28 6.49 6.59 -18.29
C LEU A 28 7.61 6.26 -17.28
N ALA A 29 7.86 7.13 -16.31
CA ALA A 29 8.85 6.90 -15.26
C ALA A 29 8.54 5.62 -14.46
N THR A 30 7.27 5.41 -14.13
CA THR A 30 6.82 4.20 -13.42
C THR A 30 7.04 2.94 -14.24
N VAL A 31 6.67 2.95 -15.53
CA VAL A 31 6.88 1.80 -16.43
C VAL A 31 8.36 1.49 -16.62
N LEU A 32 9.19 2.51 -16.79
CA LEU A 32 10.64 2.34 -16.94
C LEU A 32 11.30 1.81 -15.65
N GLY A 33 10.89 2.32 -14.47
CA GLY A 33 11.38 1.83 -13.19
C GLY A 33 11.05 0.35 -12.95
N GLN A 34 9.84 -0.06 -13.27
CA GLN A 34 9.42 -1.46 -13.20
C GLN A 34 10.11 -2.34 -14.25
N GLY A 35 10.24 -1.84 -15.49
CA GLY A 35 10.95 -2.52 -16.57
C GLY A 35 12.41 -2.78 -16.22
N LEU A 36 13.10 -1.80 -15.64
CA LEU A 36 14.49 -1.97 -15.19
C LEU A 36 14.61 -3.00 -14.07
N THR A 37 13.66 -3.01 -13.12
CA THR A 37 13.61 -4.03 -12.06
C THR A 37 13.45 -5.43 -12.65
N MET A 38 12.58 -5.59 -13.65
CA MET A 38 12.39 -6.85 -14.36
C MET A 38 13.66 -7.29 -15.10
N LEU A 39 14.34 -6.37 -15.79
CA LEU A 39 15.61 -6.66 -16.48
C LEU A 39 16.69 -7.12 -15.52
N PHE A 40 16.84 -6.50 -14.36
CA PHE A 40 17.79 -6.95 -13.34
C PHE A 40 17.45 -8.34 -12.80
N ALA A 41 16.16 -8.60 -12.56
CA ALA A 41 15.71 -9.93 -12.12
C ALA A 41 16.00 -11.02 -13.17
N LEU A 42 15.72 -10.74 -14.44
CA LEU A 42 16.02 -11.64 -15.55
C LEU A 42 17.53 -11.88 -15.71
N ALA A 43 18.33 -10.81 -15.68
CA ALA A 43 19.79 -10.91 -15.77
C ALA A 43 20.36 -11.76 -14.63
N TYR A 44 19.84 -11.59 -13.41
CA TYR A 44 20.23 -12.42 -12.27
C TYR A 44 19.89 -13.90 -12.47
N LEU A 45 18.69 -14.21 -12.98
CA LEU A 45 18.25 -15.59 -13.26
C LEU A 45 19.14 -16.26 -14.33
N PHE A 46 19.44 -15.52 -15.41
CA PHE A 46 20.32 -16.04 -16.49
C PHE A 46 21.75 -16.26 -15.98
N ARG A 47 22.31 -15.34 -15.20
CA ARG A 47 23.68 -15.50 -14.65
C ARG A 47 23.81 -16.66 -13.68
N LYS A 48 22.77 -16.98 -12.91
CA LYS A 48 22.78 -18.11 -11.97
C LYS A 48 22.43 -19.46 -12.60
N GLY A 49 22.12 -19.51 -13.90
CA GLY A 49 21.82 -20.75 -14.62
C GLY A 49 20.59 -21.51 -14.06
N ARG A 50 19.74 -20.83 -13.31
CA ARG A 50 18.53 -21.40 -12.69
C ARG A 50 17.31 -21.36 -13.61
N PHE A 51 17.47 -20.86 -14.82
CA PHE A 51 16.39 -20.78 -15.79
C PHE A 51 16.28 -22.12 -16.53
N THR A 52 15.41 -23.00 -16.06
CA THR A 52 15.14 -24.28 -16.71
C THR A 52 13.77 -24.19 -17.37
N MET A 53 13.74 -24.14 -18.70
CA MET A 53 12.49 -24.15 -19.49
C MET A 53 11.90 -25.56 -19.69
N LYS A 54 12.24 -26.52 -18.83
CA LYS A 54 11.61 -27.86 -18.89
C LYS A 54 10.22 -27.78 -18.24
N ILE A 55 9.26 -27.33 -19.02
CA ILE A 55 7.85 -27.28 -18.59
C ILE A 55 7.24 -28.68 -18.89
N HIS A 56 6.94 -29.43 -17.84
CA HIS A 56 6.13 -30.64 -17.95
C HIS A 56 4.66 -30.24 -17.96
N LEU A 57 3.97 -30.34 -19.09
CA LEU A 57 2.56 -29.93 -19.24
C LEU A 57 1.66 -30.52 -18.14
N GLY A 58 1.92 -31.74 -17.68
CA GLY A 58 1.15 -32.37 -16.60
C GLY A 58 1.27 -31.71 -15.23
N GLN A 59 2.30 -30.88 -15.01
CA GLN A 59 2.51 -30.14 -13.75
C GLN A 59 1.99 -28.71 -13.79
N VAL A 60 1.69 -28.18 -14.97
CA VAL A 60 1.24 -26.79 -15.14
C VAL A 60 -0.12 -26.56 -14.47
N LEU A 61 -1.07 -27.44 -14.70
CA LEU A 61 -2.43 -27.29 -14.18
C LEU A 61 -2.49 -27.30 -12.64
N PRO A 62 -1.89 -28.30 -11.94
CA PRO A 62 -1.87 -28.29 -10.48
C PRO A 62 -1.04 -27.14 -9.89
N ALA A 63 0.08 -26.76 -10.54
CA ALA A 63 0.86 -25.61 -10.11
C ALA A 63 0.08 -24.29 -10.25
N THR A 64 -0.61 -24.08 -11.37
CA THR A 64 -1.46 -22.90 -11.61
C THR A 64 -2.59 -22.84 -10.59
N SER A 65 -3.28 -23.95 -10.32
CA SER A 65 -4.32 -24.02 -9.31
C SER A 65 -3.80 -23.61 -7.92
N SER A 66 -2.63 -24.09 -7.53
CA SER A 66 -2.00 -23.73 -6.26
C SER A 66 -1.63 -22.24 -6.20
N VAL A 67 -1.07 -21.70 -7.27
CA VAL A 67 -0.73 -20.27 -7.36
C VAL A 67 -1.98 -19.40 -7.27
N VAL A 68 -3.03 -19.74 -8.00
CA VAL A 68 -4.32 -19.00 -7.95
C VAL A 68 -4.92 -19.05 -6.55
N ARG A 69 -4.94 -20.22 -5.92
CA ARG A 69 -5.48 -20.39 -4.57
C ARG A 69 -4.74 -19.55 -3.52
N VAL A 70 -3.41 -19.52 -3.59
CA VAL A 70 -2.59 -18.70 -2.69
C VAL A 70 -2.72 -17.22 -3.02
N GLY A 71 -2.80 -16.86 -4.31
CA GLY A 71 -2.94 -15.48 -4.78
C GLY A 71 -4.29 -14.84 -4.52
N LEU A 72 -5.35 -15.63 -4.25
CA LEU A 72 -6.71 -15.12 -4.03
C LEU A 72 -6.81 -14.26 -2.76
N ALA A 73 -6.08 -14.62 -1.70
CA ALA A 73 -6.07 -13.87 -0.46
C ALA A 73 -5.44 -12.47 -0.60
N PRO A 74 -4.20 -12.30 -1.12
CA PRO A 74 -3.65 -10.97 -1.36
C PRO A 74 -4.42 -10.17 -2.42
N PHE A 75 -5.03 -10.83 -3.41
CA PHE A 75 -5.93 -10.19 -4.36
C PHE A 75 -7.14 -9.55 -3.65
N GLY A 76 -7.81 -10.30 -2.78
CA GLY A 76 -8.93 -9.78 -1.99
C GLY A 76 -8.53 -8.62 -1.08
N LEU A 77 -7.37 -8.71 -0.44
CA LEU A 77 -6.82 -7.63 0.39
C LEU A 77 -6.52 -6.36 -0.43
N ALA A 78 -6.03 -6.50 -1.66
CA ALA A 78 -5.75 -5.35 -2.54
C ALA A 78 -7.04 -4.75 -3.13
N MET A 79 -8.04 -5.57 -3.45
CA MET A 79 -9.31 -5.10 -4.05
C MET A 79 -10.25 -4.45 -3.05
N SER A 80 -10.30 -4.95 -1.81
CA SER A 80 -11.25 -4.50 -0.79
C SER A 80 -11.19 -2.98 -0.51
N PRO A 81 -10.01 -2.36 -0.28
CA PRO A 81 -9.92 -0.92 -0.07
C PRO A 81 -10.39 -0.11 -1.30
N ASN A 82 -10.07 -0.58 -2.51
CA ASN A 82 -10.45 0.10 -3.75
C ASN A 82 -11.97 0.08 -3.97
N ILE A 83 -12.62 -1.05 -3.69
CA ILE A 83 -14.08 -1.17 -3.75
C ILE A 83 -14.72 -0.24 -2.72
N SER A 84 -14.22 -0.25 -1.48
CA SER A 84 -14.71 0.63 -0.41
C SER A 84 -14.57 2.11 -0.80
N LEU A 85 -13.42 2.51 -1.33
CA LEU A 85 -13.15 3.86 -1.80
C LEU A 85 -14.15 4.29 -2.90
N MET A 86 -14.41 3.41 -3.87
CA MET A 86 -15.35 3.67 -4.95
C MET A 86 -16.79 3.86 -4.43
N ILE A 87 -17.22 3.02 -3.49
CA ILE A 87 -18.54 3.13 -2.86
C ILE A 87 -18.65 4.44 -2.06
N ILE A 88 -17.68 4.73 -1.21
CA ILE A 88 -17.69 5.91 -0.36
C ILE A 88 -17.66 7.19 -1.22
N ASN A 89 -16.82 7.25 -2.25
CA ASN A 89 -16.78 8.40 -3.15
C ASN A 89 -18.13 8.63 -3.86
N ARG A 90 -18.80 7.55 -4.26
CA ARG A 90 -20.13 7.68 -4.89
C ARG A 90 -21.18 8.22 -3.92
N PHE A 91 -21.20 7.72 -2.69
CA PHE A 91 -22.12 8.20 -1.66
C PHE A 91 -21.79 9.64 -1.22
N SER A 92 -20.52 9.97 -1.03
CA SER A 92 -20.07 11.33 -0.69
C SER A 92 -20.49 12.33 -1.78
N ALA A 93 -20.31 11.98 -3.05
CA ALA A 93 -20.73 12.82 -4.17
C ALA A 93 -22.26 13.03 -4.21
N SER A 94 -23.05 12.00 -3.85
CA SER A 94 -24.51 12.06 -3.94
C SER A 94 -25.16 12.80 -2.77
N TYR A 95 -24.58 12.73 -1.58
CA TYR A 95 -25.21 13.23 -0.33
C TYR A 95 -24.44 14.35 0.34
N GLY A 96 -23.11 14.45 0.18
CA GLY A 96 -22.25 15.39 0.88
C GLY A 96 -21.63 16.49 0.02
N GLY A 97 -21.80 16.42 -1.31
CA GLY A 97 -21.21 17.40 -2.22
C GLY A 97 -19.68 17.36 -2.29
N GLU A 98 -19.08 18.42 -2.83
CA GLU A 98 -17.64 18.52 -3.04
C GLU A 98 -16.83 18.57 -1.72
N SER A 99 -17.37 19.19 -0.68
CA SER A 99 -16.71 19.28 0.64
C SER A 99 -16.52 17.91 1.27
N ALA A 100 -17.53 17.05 1.23
CA ALA A 100 -17.46 15.70 1.77
C ALA A 100 -16.43 14.81 1.02
N ILE A 101 -16.31 14.98 -0.28
CA ILE A 101 -15.29 14.28 -1.09
C ILE A 101 -13.88 14.74 -0.66
N ALA A 102 -13.67 16.04 -0.51
CA ALA A 102 -12.39 16.61 -0.09
C ALA A 102 -11.97 16.13 1.31
N VAL A 103 -12.89 16.16 2.27
CA VAL A 103 -12.68 15.63 3.64
C VAL A 103 -12.30 14.17 3.60
N TYR A 104 -13.06 13.36 2.86
CA TYR A 104 -12.79 11.94 2.76
C TYR A 104 -11.45 11.65 2.08
N ALA A 105 -11.07 12.40 1.06
CA ALA A 105 -9.78 12.27 0.41
C ALA A 105 -8.62 12.48 1.41
N CYS A 106 -8.68 13.52 2.25
CA CYS A 106 -7.68 13.76 3.30
C CYS A 106 -7.57 12.59 4.28
N ILE A 107 -8.71 12.07 4.73
CA ILE A 107 -8.77 10.92 5.64
C ILE A 107 -8.20 9.67 4.95
N ALA A 108 -8.56 9.41 3.70
CA ALA A 108 -8.10 8.27 2.93
C ALA A 108 -6.57 8.27 2.73
N TYR A 109 -5.97 9.44 2.49
CA TYR A 109 -4.51 9.58 2.41
C TYR A 109 -3.82 9.24 3.72
N MET A 110 -4.36 9.72 4.87
CA MET A 110 -3.81 9.40 6.18
C MET A 110 -3.88 7.90 6.48
N ILE A 111 -5.03 7.28 6.21
CA ILE A 111 -5.21 5.83 6.36
C ILE A 111 -4.23 5.07 5.47
N SER A 112 -4.02 5.53 4.23
CA SER A 112 -3.10 4.90 3.27
C SER A 112 -1.65 4.92 3.76
N ILE A 113 -1.18 6.04 4.32
CA ILE A 113 0.18 6.16 4.88
C ILE A 113 0.37 5.17 6.04
N ILE A 114 -0.58 5.12 6.98
CA ILE A 114 -0.53 4.19 8.11
C ILE A 114 -0.54 2.74 7.62
N SER A 115 -1.42 2.43 6.66
CA SER A 115 -1.54 1.10 6.07
C SER A 115 -0.24 0.65 5.38
N LEU A 116 0.46 1.54 4.67
CA LEU A 116 1.75 1.26 4.05
C LEU A 116 2.83 0.92 5.07
N ILE A 117 2.86 1.63 6.21
CA ILE A 117 3.82 1.36 7.28
C ILE A 117 3.55 -0.03 7.90
N LEU A 118 2.28 -0.33 8.19
CA LEU A 118 1.87 -1.63 8.74
C LEU A 118 2.12 -2.78 7.76
N GLN A 119 1.83 -2.57 6.49
CA GLN A 119 2.13 -3.53 5.43
C GLN A 119 3.63 -3.80 5.32
N GLY A 120 4.48 -2.76 5.45
CA GLY A 120 5.93 -2.92 5.46
C GLY A 120 6.44 -3.86 6.55
N ILE A 121 5.81 -3.89 7.73
CA ILE A 121 6.14 -4.85 8.80
C ILE A 121 5.77 -6.27 8.37
N GLY A 122 4.59 -6.46 7.78
CA GLY A 122 4.12 -7.73 7.24
C GLY A 122 5.08 -8.28 6.18
N ASP A 123 5.35 -7.48 5.16
CA ASP A 123 6.21 -7.84 4.03
C ASP A 123 7.66 -8.10 4.49
N GLY A 124 8.16 -7.32 5.47
CA GLY A 124 9.50 -7.50 6.04
C GLY A 124 9.64 -8.75 6.90
N SER A 125 8.59 -9.16 7.59
CA SER A 125 8.58 -10.37 8.42
C SER A 125 8.36 -11.67 7.63
N GLN A 126 7.72 -11.59 6.46
CA GLN A 126 7.34 -12.73 5.63
C GLN A 126 8.52 -13.64 5.25
N PRO A 127 9.70 -13.15 4.81
CA PRO A 127 10.82 -14.01 4.47
C PRO A 127 11.34 -14.82 5.66
N LEU A 128 11.38 -14.22 6.86
CA LEU A 128 11.81 -14.89 8.08
C LEU A 128 10.80 -15.97 8.50
N ILE A 129 9.52 -15.64 8.47
CA ILE A 129 8.43 -16.57 8.78
C ILE A 129 8.46 -17.76 7.81
N SER A 130 8.61 -17.51 6.51
CA SER A 130 8.69 -18.55 5.49
C SER A 130 9.90 -19.46 5.68
N ARG A 131 11.05 -18.88 6.05
CA ARG A 131 12.27 -19.63 6.33
C ARG A 131 12.11 -20.54 7.54
N PHE A 132 11.66 -20.00 8.69
CA PHE A 132 11.48 -20.78 9.91
C PHE A 132 10.40 -21.85 9.77
N TYR A 133 9.38 -21.58 8.95
CA TYR A 133 8.38 -22.59 8.60
C TYR A 133 9.00 -23.74 7.79
N GLY A 134 9.84 -23.44 6.80
CA GLY A 134 10.55 -24.44 6.00
C GLY A 134 11.61 -25.24 6.78
N GLU A 135 12.19 -24.65 7.83
CA GLU A 135 13.15 -25.28 8.74
C GLU A 135 12.46 -26.06 9.89
N ASP A 136 11.10 -26.11 9.92
CA ASP A 136 10.27 -26.72 10.99
C ASP A 136 10.58 -26.16 12.40
N ASN A 137 11.10 -24.93 12.45
CA ASN A 137 11.49 -24.27 13.69
C ASN A 137 10.33 -23.46 14.29
N HIS A 138 9.37 -24.17 14.85
CA HIS A 138 8.14 -23.57 15.41
C HIS A 138 8.39 -22.54 16.52
N ARG A 139 9.50 -22.64 17.26
CA ARG A 139 9.83 -21.69 18.32
C ARG A 139 10.19 -20.32 17.74
N GLN A 140 11.07 -20.29 16.74
CA GLN A 140 11.47 -19.04 16.10
C GLN A 140 10.34 -18.47 15.24
N LEU A 141 9.55 -19.32 14.62
CA LEU A 141 8.35 -18.94 13.87
C LEU A 141 7.39 -18.13 14.76
N ARG A 142 6.99 -18.68 15.91
CA ARG A 142 6.08 -18.00 16.85
C ARG A 142 6.68 -16.73 17.44
N SER A 143 7.97 -16.73 17.75
CA SER A 143 8.66 -15.54 18.24
C SER A 143 8.65 -14.41 17.21
N THR A 144 8.97 -14.72 15.95
CA THR A 144 8.96 -13.73 14.85
C THR A 144 7.56 -13.19 14.59
N GLN A 145 6.54 -14.06 14.58
CA GLN A 145 5.14 -13.64 14.47
C GLN A 145 4.72 -12.75 15.64
N GLY A 146 5.05 -13.13 16.87
CA GLY A 146 4.75 -12.35 18.06
C GLY A 146 5.39 -10.96 18.05
N LEU A 147 6.64 -10.87 17.61
CA LEU A 147 7.34 -9.59 17.44
C LEU A 147 6.69 -8.73 16.35
N ALA A 148 6.35 -9.33 15.20
CA ALA A 148 5.69 -8.62 14.11
C ALA A 148 4.33 -8.05 14.57
N TYR A 149 3.51 -8.84 15.25
CA TYR A 149 2.23 -8.39 15.79
C TYR A 149 2.39 -7.30 16.86
N GLY A 150 3.32 -7.50 17.81
CA GLY A 150 3.59 -6.53 18.87
C GLY A 150 4.04 -5.18 18.29
N PHE A 151 4.95 -5.21 17.32
CA PHE A 151 5.43 -4.01 16.64
C PHE A 151 4.35 -3.33 15.81
N SER A 152 3.49 -4.10 15.11
CA SER A 152 2.34 -3.57 14.38
C SER A 152 1.33 -2.90 15.32
N LEU A 153 1.03 -3.49 16.46
CA LEU A 153 0.13 -2.91 17.46
C LEU A 153 0.70 -1.62 18.05
N LEU A 154 1.99 -1.60 18.38
CA LEU A 154 2.66 -0.40 18.87
C LEU A 154 2.62 0.73 17.86
N LEU A 155 2.94 0.44 16.58
CA LEU A 155 2.86 1.42 15.51
C LEU A 155 1.44 1.90 15.24
N ALA A 156 0.46 1.01 15.26
CA ALA A 156 -0.95 1.38 15.08
C ALA A 156 -1.39 2.32 16.20
N PHE A 157 -1.05 2.02 17.46
CA PHE A 157 -1.36 2.87 18.59
C PHE A 157 -0.66 4.24 18.51
N ALA A 158 0.64 4.25 18.19
CA ALA A 158 1.40 5.47 17.98
C ALA A 158 0.80 6.33 16.86
N SER A 159 0.41 5.71 15.73
CA SER A 159 -0.24 6.40 14.61
C SER A 159 -1.58 7.02 15.02
N CYS A 160 -2.41 6.29 15.77
CA CYS A 160 -3.66 6.83 16.31
C CYS A 160 -3.41 8.02 17.23
N LEU A 161 -2.41 7.94 18.11
CA LEU A 161 -2.04 9.02 19.01
C LEU A 161 -1.56 10.27 18.25
N ILE A 162 -0.70 10.07 17.24
CA ILE A 162 -0.21 11.16 16.38
C ILE A 162 -1.38 11.81 15.64
N LEU A 163 -2.26 11.05 15.03
CA LEU A 163 -3.45 11.59 14.36
C LEU A 163 -4.34 12.37 15.33
N TYR A 164 -4.56 11.84 16.53
CA TYR A 164 -5.37 12.50 17.54
C TYR A 164 -4.77 13.85 17.99
N VAL A 165 -3.47 13.91 18.22
CA VAL A 165 -2.76 15.13 18.62
C VAL A 165 -2.72 16.14 17.46
N SER A 166 -2.49 15.66 16.23
CA SER A 166 -2.34 16.53 15.05
C SER A 166 -3.66 16.88 14.36
N ARG A 167 -4.81 16.44 14.88
CA ARG A 167 -6.12 16.60 14.26
C ARG A 167 -6.48 18.03 13.81
N SER A 168 -6.06 19.04 14.59
CA SER A 168 -6.33 20.46 14.28
C SER A 168 -5.42 21.01 13.17
N GLN A 169 -4.32 20.34 12.86
CA GLN A 169 -3.33 20.78 11.88
C GLN A 169 -3.43 20.03 10.54
N ILE A 170 -4.14 18.90 10.51
CA ILE A 170 -4.25 18.04 9.33
C ILE A 170 -4.82 18.81 8.14
N GLY A 171 -5.87 19.60 8.33
CA GLY A 171 -6.48 20.37 7.25
C GLY A 171 -5.55 21.42 6.64
N ILE A 172 -4.68 22.02 7.44
CA ILE A 172 -3.68 23.00 6.97
C ILE A 172 -2.68 22.32 6.04
N LEU A 173 -2.29 21.08 6.35
CA LEU A 173 -1.34 20.30 5.57
C LEU A 173 -1.86 19.98 4.15
N PHE A 174 -3.17 19.85 4.02
CA PHE A 174 -3.84 19.57 2.72
C PHE A 174 -4.35 20.85 2.02
N GLY A 175 -4.08 22.04 2.55
CA GLY A 175 -4.51 23.31 1.95
C GLY A 175 -6.03 23.46 1.87
N THR A 176 -6.76 22.77 2.73
CA THR A 176 -8.22 22.82 2.75
C THR A 176 -8.72 24.12 3.41
N SER A 177 -9.93 24.58 3.01
CA SER A 177 -10.58 25.72 3.66
C SER A 177 -10.85 25.43 5.14
N VAL A 178 -11.04 26.50 5.92
CA VAL A 178 -11.32 26.39 7.36
C VAL A 178 -12.56 25.54 7.63
N GLU A 179 -13.59 25.64 6.78
CA GLU A 179 -14.82 24.85 6.87
C GLU A 179 -14.57 23.35 6.70
N VAL A 180 -13.83 22.96 5.64
CA VAL A 180 -13.48 21.56 5.38
C VAL A 180 -12.60 20.98 6.50
N ASN A 181 -11.74 21.81 7.10
CA ASN A 181 -10.93 21.38 8.23
C ASN A 181 -11.78 21.12 9.49
N GLN A 182 -12.76 21.97 9.78
CA GLN A 182 -13.68 21.78 10.90
C GLN A 182 -14.54 20.52 10.73
N GLU A 183 -15.05 20.28 9.53
CA GLU A 183 -15.79 19.04 9.22
C GLU A 183 -14.89 17.80 9.38
N ALA A 184 -13.67 17.81 8.86
CA ALA A 184 -12.73 16.70 9.00
C ALA A 184 -12.42 16.37 10.47
N VAL A 185 -12.24 17.38 11.30
CA VAL A 185 -12.03 17.23 12.75
C VAL A 185 -13.28 16.65 13.43
N SER A 186 -14.47 17.06 13.03
CA SER A 186 -15.75 16.53 13.54
C SER A 186 -15.92 15.04 13.22
N TYR A 187 -15.60 14.62 12.00
CA TYR A 187 -15.67 13.20 11.60
C TYR A 187 -14.66 12.33 12.32
N THR A 188 -13.50 12.85 12.69
CA THR A 188 -12.51 12.08 13.48
C THR A 188 -12.94 11.86 14.92
N HIS A 189 -13.95 12.60 15.41
CA HIS A 189 -14.46 12.46 16.77
C HIS A 189 -15.58 11.43 16.96
N LEU A 190 -16.03 10.73 15.89
CA LEU A 190 -17.15 9.75 15.98
C LEU A 190 -18.43 10.31 16.61
N THR A 191 -18.61 11.61 16.62
CA THR A 191 -19.88 12.20 17.03
C THR A 191 -20.80 12.21 15.83
N LEU A 192 -21.78 11.32 15.85
CA LEU A 192 -22.96 11.43 15.01
C LEU A 192 -23.53 12.86 15.13
N PRO A 193 -23.86 13.53 14.01
CA PRO A 193 -24.54 14.80 14.12
C PRO A 193 -25.88 14.56 14.85
N THR A 194 -25.99 15.04 16.07
CA THR A 194 -27.28 15.19 16.72
C THR A 194 -28.00 16.31 15.98
N ASN A 195 -28.87 15.93 15.06
CA ASN A 195 -29.81 16.82 14.44
C ASN A 195 -30.69 17.42 15.57
N SER A 196 -30.47 18.67 15.86
CA SER A 196 -31.45 19.55 16.52
C SER A 196 -32.06 20.47 15.48
#